data_6da5f5ea345153f32d10325003bf16e9
#
_entry.id   6da5f5ea345153f32d10325003bf16e9
#
_cell.length_a   1.000
_cell.length_b   1.000
_cell.length_c   1.000
_cell.angle_alpha   90.00
_cell.angle_beta   90.00
_cell.angle_gamma   90.00
#
_symmetry.space_group_name_H-M   'P 1'
#
loop_
_entity.id
_entity.type
_entity.pdbx_description
1 polymer ?
#
loop_
_entity_poly.entity_id
_entity_poly.type
_entity_poly.pdbx_seq_one_letter_code
_entity_poly.pdbx_strand_id
1 'polypeptide(L)'
;MLNQAKSKAKRTGPKFKFGVLVPRNVKEALEFDKTNGNSKWHEAIKAEIDQLMDYETFKDMGEISFLQDYKRIHCHFIFDVKHDLRHKARFVAGGHLTEMNKDSNYSGVVSLRSMRICLLVGLLNGCEAQVGDVGNAYLEAYTNEKVCF
;
A
#
# COMPACT_ATOMS: atom_id res chain seq x y z
N MET A 1 -2.84 -34.65 14.94
CA MET A 1 -3.73 -33.50 15.30
C MET A 1 -3.96 -32.67 14.04
N LEU A 2 -5.18 -32.72 13.50
CA LEU A 2 -5.55 -32.05 12.25
C LEU A 2 -5.73 -30.55 12.52
N ASN A 3 -4.84 -29.71 11.96
CA ASN A 3 -5.08 -28.27 11.87
C ASN A 3 -6.19 -28.01 10.86
N GLN A 4 -7.40 -27.80 11.35
CA GLN A 4 -8.49 -27.26 10.55
C GLN A 4 -8.13 -25.82 10.16
N ALA A 5 -7.74 -25.61 8.91
CA ALA A 5 -7.65 -24.27 8.33
C ALA A 5 -9.05 -23.64 8.37
N LYS A 6 -9.27 -22.70 9.28
CA LYS A 6 -10.48 -21.89 9.29
C LYS A 6 -10.57 -21.12 7.97
N SER A 7 -11.43 -21.54 7.07
CA SER A 7 -11.77 -20.79 5.87
C SER A 7 -12.28 -19.42 6.32
N LYS A 8 -11.54 -18.35 5.98
CA LYS A 8 -12.02 -16.99 6.20
C LYS A 8 -13.26 -16.79 5.34
N ALA A 9 -14.43 -16.85 5.94
CA ALA A 9 -15.68 -16.52 5.27
C ALA A 9 -15.50 -15.16 4.57
N LYS A 10 -15.67 -15.11 3.25
CA LYS A 10 -15.66 -13.87 2.48
C LYS A 10 -16.74 -12.96 3.07
N ARG A 11 -16.32 -11.87 3.73
CA ARG A 11 -17.24 -10.84 4.21
C ARG A 11 -17.90 -10.20 2.99
N THR A 12 -19.14 -10.59 2.70
CA THR A 12 -19.91 -10.14 1.53
C THR A 12 -20.65 -8.81 1.74
N GLY A 13 -20.63 -8.26 2.95
CA GLY A 13 -21.30 -6.99 3.29
C GLY A 13 -20.49 -5.73 2.94
N PRO A 14 -21.16 -4.56 2.85
CA PRO A 14 -20.48 -3.29 2.64
C PRO A 14 -19.50 -3.00 3.79
N LYS A 15 -18.31 -2.47 3.45
CA LYS A 15 -17.28 -2.12 4.43
C LYS A 15 -17.41 -0.64 4.78
N PHE A 16 -17.65 -0.32 6.04
CA PHE A 16 -17.63 1.04 6.57
C PHE A 16 -16.40 1.27 7.42
N LYS A 17 -15.83 2.46 7.32
CA LYS A 17 -14.75 2.92 8.19
C LYS A 17 -14.96 4.40 8.51
N PHE A 18 -15.01 4.73 9.78
CA PHE A 18 -15.34 6.08 10.28
C PHE A 18 -16.65 6.66 9.70
N GLY A 19 -17.66 5.81 9.48
CA GLY A 19 -18.93 6.23 8.89
C GLY A 19 -18.94 6.38 7.36
N VAL A 20 -17.78 6.21 6.70
CA VAL A 20 -17.64 6.29 5.25
C VAL A 20 -17.67 4.90 4.64
N LEU A 21 -18.41 4.73 3.56
CA LEU A 21 -18.45 3.50 2.78
C LEU A 21 -17.17 3.34 1.96
N VAL A 22 -16.46 2.23 2.16
CA VAL A 22 -15.18 1.94 1.51
C VAL A 22 -15.41 1.06 0.28
N PRO A 23 -15.07 1.51 -0.93
CA PRO A 23 -15.26 0.75 -2.16
C PRO A 23 -14.31 -0.45 -2.23
N ARG A 24 -14.70 -1.47 -2.99
CA ARG A 24 -13.90 -2.69 -3.22
C ARG A 24 -13.06 -2.62 -4.48
N ASN A 25 -13.47 -1.78 -5.41
CA ASN A 25 -12.82 -1.61 -6.72
C ASN A 25 -13.05 -0.19 -7.25
N VAL A 26 -12.35 0.15 -8.32
CA VAL A 26 -12.42 1.48 -8.94
C VAL A 26 -13.84 1.83 -9.42
N LYS A 27 -14.56 0.86 -10.00
CA LYS A 27 -15.92 1.10 -10.48
C LYS A 27 -16.84 1.54 -9.36
N GLU A 28 -16.82 0.80 -8.24
CA GLU A 28 -17.61 1.11 -7.04
C GLU A 28 -17.20 2.46 -6.43
N ALA A 29 -15.90 2.80 -6.45
CA ALA A 29 -15.39 4.08 -5.98
C ALA A 29 -15.98 5.27 -6.77
N LEU A 30 -15.99 5.18 -8.09
CA LEU A 30 -16.55 6.21 -8.96
C LEU A 30 -18.09 6.28 -8.88
N GLU A 31 -18.76 5.16 -8.64
CA GLU A 31 -20.22 5.13 -8.38
C GLU A 31 -20.56 5.83 -7.06
N PHE A 32 -19.73 5.65 -6.01
CA PHE A 32 -19.91 6.34 -4.73
C PHE A 32 -19.69 7.85 -4.86
N ASP A 33 -18.68 8.29 -5.59
CA ASP A 33 -18.46 9.71 -5.87
C ASP A 33 -19.66 10.32 -6.59
N LYS A 34 -20.20 9.65 -7.61
CA LYS A 34 -21.41 10.07 -8.30
C LYS A 34 -22.61 10.19 -7.35
N THR A 35 -22.83 9.19 -6.53
CA THR A 35 -23.97 9.13 -5.60
C THR A 35 -23.87 10.21 -4.53
N ASN A 36 -22.65 10.50 -4.06
CA ASN A 36 -22.38 11.50 -3.03
C ASN A 36 -22.19 12.92 -3.59
N GLY A 37 -22.18 13.10 -4.91
CA GLY A 37 -21.98 14.38 -5.58
C GLY A 37 -20.60 14.99 -5.32
N ASN A 38 -19.57 14.16 -5.21
CA ASN A 38 -18.18 14.58 -4.98
C ASN A 38 -17.20 13.76 -5.82
N SER A 39 -15.87 14.02 -5.68
CA SER A 39 -14.78 13.39 -6.42
C SER A 39 -13.70 12.79 -5.52
N LYS A 40 -14.00 12.54 -4.25
CA LYS A 40 -13.00 12.20 -3.24
C LYS A 40 -12.25 10.89 -3.54
N TRP A 41 -12.92 9.87 -4.03
CA TRP A 41 -12.29 8.62 -4.42
C TRP A 41 -11.50 8.77 -5.71
N HIS A 42 -12.03 9.51 -6.68
CA HIS A 42 -11.33 9.83 -7.91
C HIS A 42 -10.04 10.61 -7.63
N GLU A 43 -10.08 11.63 -6.78
CA GLU A 43 -8.91 12.38 -6.35
C GLU A 43 -7.88 11.50 -5.62
N ALA A 44 -8.33 10.58 -4.76
CA ALA A 44 -7.45 9.64 -4.09
C ALA A 44 -6.75 8.68 -5.06
N ILE A 45 -7.46 8.19 -6.08
CA ILE A 45 -6.89 7.36 -7.15
C ILE A 45 -5.86 8.16 -7.94
N LYS A 46 -6.23 9.38 -8.35
CA LYS A 46 -5.36 10.25 -9.13
C LYS A 46 -4.07 10.56 -8.36
N ALA A 47 -4.18 10.95 -7.09
CA ALA A 47 -3.01 11.25 -6.26
C ALA A 47 -2.04 10.07 -6.12
N GLU A 48 -2.56 8.83 -6.03
CA GLU A 48 -1.73 7.62 -5.99
C GLU A 48 -1.02 7.37 -7.33
N ILE A 49 -1.74 7.55 -8.46
CA ILE A 49 -1.14 7.38 -9.80
C ILE A 49 -0.10 8.46 -10.07
N ASP A 50 -0.43 9.74 -9.82
CA ASP A 50 0.49 10.86 -10.03
C ASP A 50 1.79 10.63 -9.24
N GLN A 51 1.68 10.16 -7.99
CA GLN A 51 2.83 9.83 -7.16
C GLN A 51 3.69 8.70 -7.75
N LEU A 52 3.09 7.63 -8.26
CA LEU A 52 3.82 6.54 -8.92
C LEU A 52 4.51 7.00 -10.21
N MET A 53 3.91 7.94 -10.92
CA MET A 53 4.50 8.54 -12.13
C MET A 53 5.66 9.48 -11.80
N ASP A 54 5.54 10.29 -10.74
CA ASP A 54 6.61 11.18 -10.26
C ASP A 54 7.88 10.42 -9.84
N TYR A 55 7.71 9.22 -9.29
CA TYR A 55 8.83 8.31 -8.96
C TYR A 55 9.31 7.46 -10.14
N GLU A 56 8.76 7.68 -11.35
CA GLU A 56 9.09 6.87 -12.53
C GLU A 56 9.04 5.35 -12.28
N THR A 57 8.09 4.93 -11.39
CA THR A 57 7.98 3.53 -10.94
C THR A 57 7.67 2.58 -12.10
N PHE A 58 7.01 3.08 -13.14
CA PHE A 58 6.61 2.30 -14.30
C PHE A 58 7.11 2.93 -15.58
N LYS A 59 7.47 2.08 -16.53
CA LYS A 59 7.77 2.48 -17.90
C LYS A 59 6.65 1.96 -18.80
N ASP A 60 5.97 2.88 -19.49
CA ASP A 60 5.01 2.50 -20.51
C ASP A 60 5.77 1.94 -21.73
N MET A 61 5.53 0.69 -22.05
CA MET A 61 6.12 -0.03 -23.18
C MET A 61 5.15 -0.15 -24.35
N GLY A 62 3.97 0.44 -24.27
CA GLY A 62 2.91 0.32 -25.25
C GLY A 62 2.28 -1.09 -25.30
N GLU A 63 1.51 -1.36 -26.36
CA GLU A 63 0.93 -2.69 -26.59
C GLU A 63 2.00 -3.69 -27.04
N ILE A 64 2.69 -4.29 -26.09
CA ILE A 64 3.64 -5.38 -26.38
C ILE A 64 2.95 -6.71 -26.13
N SER A 65 2.75 -7.48 -27.17
CA SER A 65 2.06 -8.78 -27.10
C SER A 65 2.81 -9.83 -26.27
N PHE A 66 4.13 -9.72 -26.11
CA PHE A 66 4.94 -10.62 -25.29
C PHE A 66 6.30 -10.02 -24.96
N LEU A 67 6.56 -9.75 -23.67
CA LEU A 67 7.92 -9.55 -23.18
C LEU A 67 8.44 -10.92 -22.74
N GLN A 68 9.32 -11.54 -23.53
CA GLN A 68 10.10 -12.70 -23.08
C GLN A 68 10.84 -12.32 -21.79
N ASP A 69 10.82 -13.21 -20.80
CA ASP A 69 11.45 -13.04 -19.48
C ASP A 69 10.74 -12.11 -18.50
N TYR A 70 9.57 -11.55 -18.83
CA TYR A 70 8.79 -10.76 -17.89
C TYR A 70 7.63 -11.57 -17.31
N LYS A 71 7.46 -11.48 -16.00
CA LYS A 71 6.34 -12.11 -15.31
C LYS A 71 5.18 -11.16 -15.21
N ARG A 72 4.02 -11.57 -15.74
CA ARG A 72 2.79 -10.78 -15.63
C ARG A 72 2.20 -10.93 -14.24
N ILE A 73 1.96 -9.80 -13.57
CA ILE A 73 1.32 -9.74 -12.26
C ILE A 73 0.03 -8.91 -12.34
N HIS A 74 -0.96 -9.28 -11.54
CA HIS A 74 -2.20 -8.53 -11.45
C HIS A 74 -2.06 -7.38 -10.46
N CYS A 75 -2.43 -6.18 -10.90
CA CYS A 75 -2.49 -5.02 -10.06
C CYS A 75 -3.95 -4.62 -9.77
N HIS A 76 -4.19 -4.05 -8.61
CA HIS A 76 -5.50 -3.57 -8.22
C HIS A 76 -5.38 -2.45 -7.20
N PHE A 77 -6.46 -1.67 -7.05
CA PHE A 77 -6.54 -0.65 -6.01
C PHE A 77 -7.12 -1.21 -4.72
N ILE A 78 -6.53 -0.82 -3.61
CA ILE A 78 -7.07 -1.00 -2.26
C ILE A 78 -7.47 0.37 -1.73
N PHE A 79 -8.70 0.46 -1.22
CA PHE A 79 -9.26 1.69 -0.71
C PHE A 79 -9.32 1.68 0.82
N ASP A 80 -9.07 2.83 1.41
CA ASP A 80 -9.14 3.05 2.84
C ASP A 80 -9.56 4.48 3.18
N VAL A 81 -10.02 4.69 4.42
CA VAL A 81 -10.30 6.02 4.96
C VAL A 81 -9.41 6.22 6.18
N LYS A 82 -8.68 7.33 6.22
CA LYS A 82 -7.84 7.69 7.36
C LYS A 82 -8.68 8.24 8.52
N HIS A 83 -8.09 8.34 9.69
CA HIS A 83 -8.76 8.86 10.90
C HIS A 83 -9.26 10.31 10.72
N ASP A 84 -8.59 11.09 9.90
CA ASP A 84 -8.96 12.46 9.51
C ASP A 84 -9.98 12.51 8.37
N LEU A 85 -10.65 11.40 8.07
CA LEU A 85 -11.66 11.21 7.04
C LEU A 85 -11.13 11.39 5.60
N ARG A 86 -9.82 11.51 5.41
CA ARG A 86 -9.24 11.53 4.05
C ARG A 86 -9.41 10.16 3.38
N HIS A 87 -9.88 10.18 2.15
CA HIS A 87 -9.95 9.02 1.29
C HIS A 87 -8.55 8.66 0.82
N LYS A 88 -8.21 7.38 0.85
CA LYS A 88 -6.92 6.89 0.41
C LYS A 88 -7.10 5.71 -0.53
N ALA A 89 -6.46 5.79 -1.69
CA ALA A 89 -6.25 4.66 -2.58
C ALA A 89 -4.80 4.19 -2.47
N ARG A 90 -4.55 2.92 -2.75
CA ARG A 90 -3.22 2.34 -2.92
C ARG A 90 -3.24 1.41 -4.11
N PHE A 91 -2.31 1.61 -5.03
CA PHE A 91 -2.09 0.68 -6.12
C PHE A 91 -1.21 -0.47 -5.64
N VAL A 92 -1.71 -1.68 -5.76
CA VAL A 92 -1.06 -2.87 -5.19
C VAL A 92 -0.81 -3.90 -6.28
N ALA A 93 0.44 -4.32 -6.39
CA ALA A 93 0.85 -5.43 -7.24
C ALA A 93 0.77 -6.76 -6.47
N GLY A 94 0.35 -7.82 -7.15
CA GLY A 94 0.21 -9.15 -6.58
C GLY A 94 1.56 -9.86 -6.36
N GLY A 95 2.37 -9.35 -5.42
CA GLY A 95 3.73 -9.85 -5.15
C GLY A 95 3.83 -11.33 -4.76
N HIS A 96 2.72 -11.98 -4.39
CA HIS A 96 2.68 -13.43 -4.16
C HIS A 96 2.88 -14.26 -5.43
N LEU A 97 2.83 -13.63 -6.59
CA LEU A 97 3.06 -14.26 -7.90
C LEU A 97 4.52 -14.16 -8.33
N THR A 98 5.34 -13.33 -7.68
CA THR A 98 6.79 -13.24 -7.94
C THR A 98 7.52 -14.38 -7.23
N GLU A 99 8.73 -14.70 -7.68
CA GLU A 99 9.57 -15.68 -6.99
C GLU A 99 9.91 -15.18 -5.59
N MET A 100 9.96 -16.09 -4.64
CA MET A 100 10.41 -15.73 -3.29
C MET A 100 11.85 -15.21 -3.36
N ASN A 101 12.03 -13.99 -2.88
CA ASN A 101 13.37 -13.43 -2.76
C ASN A 101 14.23 -14.36 -1.87
N LYS A 102 15.44 -14.68 -2.33
CA LYS A 102 16.37 -15.53 -1.58
C LYS A 102 16.87 -14.85 -0.31
N ASP A 103 16.79 -13.53 -0.29
CA ASP A 103 17.15 -12.72 0.85
C ASP A 103 16.01 -12.62 1.86
N SER A 104 16.36 -12.51 3.14
CA SER A 104 15.37 -12.35 4.21
C SER A 104 14.61 -11.02 4.04
N ASN A 105 13.31 -11.10 3.87
CA ASN A 105 12.42 -9.93 3.88
C ASN A 105 12.15 -9.43 5.32
N TYR A 106 12.81 -10.01 6.32
CA TYR A 106 12.62 -9.63 7.70
C TYR A 106 13.46 -8.40 8.03
N SER A 107 12.79 -7.33 8.42
CA SER A 107 13.41 -6.16 9.04
C SER A 107 13.02 -6.12 10.51
N GLY A 108 14.02 -6.11 11.39
CA GLY A 108 13.80 -6.04 12.83
C GLY A 108 13.14 -4.71 13.22
N VAL A 109 12.05 -4.80 13.97
CA VAL A 109 11.42 -3.62 14.58
C VAL A 109 11.99 -3.42 15.98
N VAL A 110 12.41 -2.19 16.28
CA VAL A 110 12.91 -1.84 17.63
C VAL A 110 11.81 -2.06 18.67
N SER A 111 12.19 -2.65 19.83
CA SER A 111 11.22 -2.87 20.88
C SER A 111 10.77 -1.54 21.52
N LEU A 112 9.52 -1.49 21.96
CA LEU A 112 8.99 -0.30 22.65
C LEU A 112 9.80 0.02 23.92
N ARG A 113 10.33 -1.02 24.59
CA ARG A 113 11.20 -0.85 25.77
C ARG A 113 12.51 -0.16 25.38
N SER A 114 13.17 -0.61 24.31
CA SER A 114 14.42 0.01 23.83
C SER A 114 14.20 1.46 23.43
N MET A 115 13.11 1.75 22.74
CA MET A 115 12.74 3.11 22.36
C MET A 115 12.55 4.03 23.59
N ARG A 116 11.84 3.54 24.62
CA ARG A 116 11.64 4.30 25.88
C ARG A 116 12.95 4.56 26.63
N ILE A 117 13.87 3.58 26.67
CA ILE A 117 15.18 3.75 27.29
C ILE A 117 15.99 4.78 26.52
N CYS A 118 16.04 4.71 25.19
CA CYS A 118 16.75 5.70 24.37
C CYS A 118 16.22 7.13 24.58
N LEU A 119 14.89 7.30 24.60
CA LEU A 119 14.28 8.60 24.88
C LEU A 119 14.61 9.12 26.27
N LEU A 120 14.57 8.26 27.30
CA LEU A 120 14.92 8.65 28.66
C LEU A 120 16.39 9.08 28.77
N VAL A 121 17.32 8.28 28.21
CA VAL A 121 18.74 8.63 28.20
C VAL A 121 18.99 9.92 27.43
N GLY A 122 18.33 10.11 26.28
CA GLY A 122 18.41 11.35 25.54
C GLY A 122 17.98 12.57 26.35
N LEU A 123 16.83 12.48 26.99
CA LEU A 123 16.30 13.57 27.84
C LEU A 123 17.24 13.90 29.01
N LEU A 124 17.79 12.86 29.67
CA LEU A 124 18.74 13.04 30.79
C LEU A 124 20.05 13.72 30.35
N ASN A 125 20.41 13.61 29.07
CA ASN A 125 21.59 14.26 28.49
C ASN A 125 21.26 15.57 27.74
N GLY A 126 20.06 16.10 27.90
CA GLY A 126 19.65 17.35 27.26
C GLY A 126 19.49 17.27 25.74
N CYS A 127 19.30 16.06 25.19
CA CYS A 127 19.06 15.85 23.77
C CYS A 127 17.59 16.16 23.41
N GLU A 128 17.37 16.68 22.22
CA GLU A 128 16.04 16.81 21.62
C GLU A 128 15.70 15.55 20.81
N ALA A 129 14.46 15.07 20.93
CA ALA A 129 13.96 13.96 20.14
C ALA A 129 13.27 14.49 18.89
N GLN A 130 13.66 13.98 17.72
CA GLN A 130 13.00 14.27 16.46
C GLN A 130 12.39 12.99 15.88
N VAL A 131 11.22 13.11 15.27
CA VAL A 131 10.53 12.02 14.58
C VAL A 131 10.42 12.37 13.10
N GLY A 132 10.88 11.47 12.25
CA GLY A 132 10.76 11.58 10.81
C GLY A 132 10.11 10.32 10.22
N ASP A 133 9.33 10.49 9.16
CA ASP A 133 8.81 9.40 8.35
C ASP A 133 9.34 9.58 6.93
N VAL A 134 9.85 8.50 6.35
CA VAL A 134 10.30 8.52 4.95
C VAL A 134 9.10 8.23 4.08
N GLY A 135 8.59 9.29 3.42
CA GLY A 135 7.49 9.13 2.47
C GLY A 135 7.92 8.21 1.32
N ASN A 136 7.06 7.24 1.02
CA ASN A 136 7.26 6.32 -0.13
C ASN A 136 8.60 5.58 -0.17
N ALA A 137 9.16 5.22 0.97
CA ALA A 137 10.47 4.59 1.10
C ALA A 137 10.70 3.39 0.14
N TYR A 138 9.64 2.65 -0.20
CA TYR A 138 9.73 1.54 -1.14
C TYR A 138 9.88 1.97 -2.60
N LEU A 139 9.46 3.18 -2.96
CA LEU A 139 9.61 3.71 -4.32
C LEU A 139 11.00 4.30 -4.57
N GLU A 140 11.77 4.54 -3.50
CA GLU A 140 13.18 4.96 -3.58
C GLU A 140 14.13 3.80 -3.92
N ALA A 141 13.66 2.55 -3.84
CA ALA A 141 14.47 1.38 -4.09
C ALA A 141 14.23 0.80 -5.49
N TYR A 142 15.30 0.58 -6.22
CA TYR A 142 15.22 -0.11 -7.51
C TYR A 142 15.06 -1.61 -7.32
N THR A 143 14.29 -2.22 -8.21
CA THR A 143 14.16 -3.68 -8.30
C THR A 143 14.82 -4.22 -9.56
N ASN A 144 15.41 -5.40 -9.44
CA ASN A 144 15.95 -6.15 -10.58
C ASN A 144 14.94 -7.16 -11.14
N GLU A 145 13.75 -7.25 -10.55
CA GLU A 145 12.72 -8.16 -11.00
C GLU A 145 12.05 -7.65 -12.28
N LYS A 146 11.96 -8.54 -13.29
CA LYS A 146 11.29 -8.25 -14.55
C LYS A 146 9.81 -8.59 -14.43
N VAL A 147 8.99 -7.61 -14.09
CA VAL A 147 7.53 -7.76 -13.97
C VAL A 147 6.81 -6.81 -14.91
N CYS A 148 5.62 -7.23 -15.40
CA CYS A 148 4.70 -6.40 -16.16
C CYS A 148 3.26 -6.60 -15.67
N PHE A 149 2.35 -5.72 -16.00
CA PHE A 149 0.93 -5.79 -15.60
C PHE A 149 0.01 -5.29 -16.69
#